data_c203d82000a56302ed23bcd1e84b407a
#
_entry.id   c203d82000a56302ed23bcd1e84b407a
#
_cell.length_a   1.000
_cell.length_b   1.000
_cell.length_c   1.000
_cell.angle_alpha   90.00
_cell.angle_beta   90.00
_cell.angle_gamma   90.00
#
_symmetry.space_group_name_H-M   'P 1'
#
loop_
_entity.id
_entity.type
_entity.pdbx_description
1 polymer ?
#
loop_
_entity_poly.entity_id
_entity_poly.type
_entity_poly.pdbx_seq_one_letter_code
_entity_poly.pdbx_strand_id
1 'polypeptide(L)'
;IFAYFRKHNPKIYLSMNTNGGARKPDFWRNIANLTNHVTFSIDGLEDTNHIYRKGVSWKNVINNVKEFINAGGKAKWDYLVFEHNEHQLKLAQQLSKELGFVEFRPKATSRYIKERPAWQTYWRGKQQGILRPPNTLQYQSEVVNNPLKDRHKFDINPKCVKNKEIYVAATGHVFPCCWAHTSLVSSQNVSMEEKLDMQSMVRENNAKEVGIFKAIEWFDSLTERWNTEDKPYICSAKCNIKQDTVKLQYVS
;
A
#
# COMPACT_ATOMS: atom_id res chain seq x y z
N ILE A 1 16.89 5.44 10.36
CA ILE A 1 16.78 5.26 8.90
C ILE A 1 16.65 6.62 8.22
N PHE A 2 15.59 7.42 8.43
CA PHE A 2 15.39 8.71 7.73
C PHE A 2 16.56 9.68 7.90
N ALA A 3 17.07 9.86 9.14
CA ALA A 3 18.23 10.71 9.39
C ALA A 3 19.49 10.22 8.65
N TYR A 4 19.68 8.90 8.57
CA TYR A 4 20.79 8.32 7.81
C TYR A 4 20.70 8.68 6.34
N PHE A 5 19.56 8.43 5.70
CA PHE A 5 19.38 8.75 4.28
C PHE A 5 19.52 10.26 4.00
N ARG A 6 18.92 11.09 4.84
CA ARG A 6 19.01 12.55 4.68
C ARG A 6 20.44 13.06 4.82
N LYS A 7 21.23 12.46 5.74
CA LYS A 7 22.64 12.80 5.90
C LYS A 7 23.47 12.46 4.66
N HIS A 8 23.25 11.30 4.06
CA HIS A 8 24.04 10.85 2.90
C HIS A 8 23.54 11.38 1.56
N ASN A 9 22.28 11.71 1.44
CA ASN A 9 21.68 12.34 0.27
C ASN A 9 20.62 13.37 0.70
N PRO A 10 21.00 14.65 0.89
CA PRO A 10 20.07 15.70 1.32
C PRO A 10 18.89 15.92 0.36
N LYS A 11 19.02 15.55 -0.93
CA LYS A 11 17.98 15.71 -1.95
C LYS A 11 17.05 14.50 -2.10
N ILE A 12 17.33 13.40 -1.39
CA ILE A 12 16.50 12.19 -1.50
C ILE A 12 15.04 12.48 -1.11
N TYR A 13 14.11 11.98 -1.90
CA TYR A 13 12.69 12.06 -1.57
C TYR A 13 12.30 10.96 -0.58
N LEU A 14 11.91 11.35 0.62
CA LEU A 14 11.54 10.43 1.70
C LEU A 14 10.07 10.60 2.07
N SER A 15 9.32 9.53 1.99
CA SER A 15 7.92 9.48 2.44
C SER A 15 7.66 8.25 3.30
N MET A 16 6.59 8.29 4.07
CA MET A 16 6.17 7.17 4.92
C MET A 16 4.65 7.03 4.89
N ASN A 17 4.17 5.78 4.81
CA ASN A 17 2.77 5.44 5.06
C ASN A 17 2.65 4.79 6.43
N THR A 18 1.66 5.19 7.21
CA THR A 18 1.47 4.73 8.58
C THR A 18 0.01 4.76 9.01
N ASN A 19 -0.36 3.96 10.01
CA ASN A 19 -1.65 4.13 10.70
C ASN A 19 -1.60 5.20 11.81
N GLY A 20 -0.42 5.79 12.07
CA GLY A 20 -0.24 6.85 13.05
C GLY A 20 -0.34 6.44 14.52
N GLY A 21 -0.71 5.21 14.83
CA GLY A 21 -1.04 4.79 16.21
C GLY A 21 0.16 4.42 17.08
N ALA A 22 1.35 4.25 16.48
CA ALA A 22 2.56 3.84 17.18
C ALA A 22 3.50 5.04 17.42
N ARG A 23 4.53 4.80 18.26
CA ARG A 23 5.57 5.78 18.62
C ARG A 23 5.08 6.89 19.53
N LYS A 24 6.06 7.51 20.21
CA LYS A 24 5.84 8.67 21.09
C LYS A 24 5.86 9.98 20.30
N PRO A 25 5.31 11.07 20.82
CA PRO A 25 5.28 12.40 20.15
C PRO A 25 6.65 12.86 19.64
N ASP A 26 7.72 12.65 20.37
CA ASP A 26 9.09 13.03 19.96
C ASP A 26 9.51 12.42 18.63
N PHE A 27 9.12 11.17 18.37
CA PHE A 27 9.39 10.54 17.08
C PHE A 27 8.73 11.33 15.94
N TRP A 28 7.48 11.75 16.12
CA TRP A 28 6.71 12.46 15.10
C TRP A 28 7.29 13.85 14.86
N ARG A 29 7.66 14.58 15.91
CA ARG A 29 8.36 15.85 15.77
C ARG A 29 9.69 15.69 15.02
N ASN A 30 10.47 14.68 15.38
CA ASN A 30 11.77 14.45 14.75
C ASN A 30 11.71 14.10 13.28
N ILE A 31 10.71 13.30 12.81
CA ILE A 31 10.62 12.93 11.41
C ILE A 31 10.00 14.01 10.52
N ALA A 32 9.34 15.02 11.09
CA ALA A 32 8.70 16.10 10.35
C ALA A 32 9.67 16.80 9.39
N ASN A 33 10.89 17.10 9.85
CA ASN A 33 11.93 17.74 9.06
C ASN A 33 12.78 16.77 8.22
N LEU A 34 12.61 15.47 8.40
CA LEU A 34 13.36 14.45 7.67
C LEU A 34 12.62 13.92 6.46
N THR A 35 11.29 14.04 6.43
CA THR A 35 10.43 13.49 5.38
C THR A 35 9.88 14.59 4.47
N ASN A 36 9.64 14.25 3.20
CA ASN A 36 8.93 15.12 2.28
C ASN A 36 7.43 15.15 2.56
N HIS A 37 6.88 14.00 2.98
CA HIS A 37 5.52 13.90 3.52
C HIS A 37 5.34 12.58 4.29
N VAL A 38 4.34 12.55 5.15
CA VAL A 38 3.84 11.32 5.78
C VAL A 38 2.36 11.15 5.42
N THR A 39 2.01 9.96 4.94
CA THR A 39 0.62 9.60 4.68
C THR A 39 0.08 8.82 5.87
N PHE A 40 -0.91 9.36 6.54
CA PHE A 40 -1.64 8.71 7.62
C PHE A 40 -2.85 7.97 7.06
N SER A 41 -2.89 6.66 7.26
CA SER A 41 -4.03 5.82 6.89
C SER A 41 -5.01 5.75 8.06
N ILE A 42 -6.04 6.60 8.01
CA ILE A 42 -7.07 6.72 9.05
C ILE A 42 -8.43 6.48 8.36
N ASP A 43 -9.13 5.42 8.75
CA ASP A 43 -10.29 4.91 8.00
C ASP A 43 -11.59 5.04 8.80
N GLY A 44 -11.86 6.23 9.27
CA GLY A 44 -13.03 6.61 10.06
C GLY A 44 -12.72 7.72 11.04
N LEU A 45 -13.69 8.17 11.79
CA LEU A 45 -13.55 9.05 12.93
C LEU A 45 -13.38 8.24 14.24
N GLU A 46 -13.53 8.86 15.39
CA GLU A 46 -13.26 8.26 16.70
C GLU A 46 -14.06 6.97 16.94
N ASP A 47 -15.32 6.97 16.52
CA ASP A 47 -16.30 5.91 16.69
C ASP A 47 -16.19 4.77 15.66
N THR A 48 -15.48 4.96 14.53
CA THR A 48 -15.43 3.98 13.44
C THR A 48 -14.03 3.54 13.04
N ASN A 49 -13.00 4.37 13.24
CA ASN A 49 -11.64 4.03 12.82
C ASN A 49 -11.16 2.67 13.37
N HIS A 50 -11.52 2.32 14.60
CA HIS A 50 -11.14 1.07 15.24
C HIS A 50 -11.77 -0.18 14.59
N ILE A 51 -12.85 -0.02 13.81
CA ILE A 51 -13.53 -1.14 13.13
C ILE A 51 -12.59 -1.79 12.12
N TYR A 52 -11.84 -1.00 11.37
CA TYR A 52 -10.83 -1.50 10.45
C TYR A 52 -9.41 -1.44 11.02
N ARG A 53 -9.03 -0.34 11.66
CA ARG A 53 -7.70 -0.12 12.26
C ARG A 53 -7.62 -0.73 13.67
N LYS A 54 -7.65 -2.07 13.74
CA LYS A 54 -7.63 -2.79 15.01
C LYS A 54 -6.39 -2.45 15.85
N GLY A 55 -6.61 -2.26 17.16
CA GLY A 55 -5.53 -1.98 18.11
C GLY A 55 -4.92 -0.58 18.01
N VAL A 56 -5.53 0.32 17.24
CA VAL A 56 -5.08 1.71 17.07
C VAL A 56 -5.99 2.64 17.88
N SER A 57 -5.41 3.40 18.80
CA SER A 57 -6.13 4.41 19.57
C SER A 57 -6.32 5.69 18.75
N TRP A 58 -7.56 6.13 18.56
CA TRP A 58 -7.89 7.39 17.91
C TRP A 58 -7.16 8.58 18.53
N LYS A 59 -7.22 8.70 19.86
CA LYS A 59 -6.54 9.75 20.59
C LYS A 59 -5.04 9.82 20.27
N ASN A 60 -4.37 8.65 20.23
CA ASN A 60 -2.94 8.58 19.90
C ASN A 60 -2.68 9.00 18.46
N VAL A 61 -3.51 8.57 17.51
CA VAL A 61 -3.37 8.95 16.09
C VAL A 61 -3.46 10.46 15.94
N ILE A 62 -4.51 11.07 16.48
CA ILE A 62 -4.74 12.52 16.34
C ILE A 62 -3.64 13.32 17.05
N ASN A 63 -3.19 12.88 18.22
CA ASN A 63 -2.08 13.52 18.90
C ASN A 63 -0.78 13.45 18.07
N ASN A 64 -0.46 12.27 17.52
CA ASN A 64 0.73 12.07 16.72
C ASN A 64 0.68 12.88 15.40
N VAL A 65 -0.49 12.98 14.76
CA VAL A 65 -0.72 13.84 13.59
C VAL A 65 -0.44 15.30 13.94
N LYS A 66 -1.01 15.80 15.05
CA LYS A 66 -0.81 17.19 15.50
C LYS A 66 0.67 17.47 15.77
N GLU A 67 1.37 16.58 16.48
CA GLU A 67 2.79 16.72 16.75
C GLU A 67 3.64 16.77 15.48
N PHE A 68 3.30 15.94 14.49
CA PHE A 68 3.99 15.94 13.21
C PHE A 68 3.74 17.24 12.41
N ILE A 69 2.49 17.68 12.32
CA ILE A 69 2.11 18.89 11.58
C ILE A 69 2.65 20.15 12.26
N ASN A 70 2.52 20.26 13.59
CA ASN A 70 3.03 21.41 14.36
C ASN A 70 4.56 21.55 14.26
N ALA A 71 5.28 20.45 14.05
CA ALA A 71 6.70 20.47 13.78
C ALA A 71 7.06 20.78 12.30
N GLY A 72 6.11 21.19 11.47
CA GLY A 72 6.30 21.57 10.08
C GLY A 72 6.19 20.39 9.09
N GLY A 73 5.77 19.22 9.53
CA GLY A 73 5.60 18.05 8.67
C GLY A 73 4.41 18.16 7.73
N LYS A 74 4.57 17.73 6.47
CA LYS A 74 3.49 17.66 5.48
C LYS A 74 2.73 16.35 5.63
N ALA A 75 1.56 16.37 6.26
CA ALA A 75 0.71 15.21 6.47
C ALA A 75 -0.32 15.07 5.34
N LYS A 76 -0.49 13.85 4.81
CA LYS A 76 -1.59 13.46 3.93
C LYS A 76 -2.47 12.46 4.65
N TRP A 77 -3.77 12.51 4.40
CA TRP A 77 -4.73 11.57 4.99
C TRP A 77 -5.31 10.66 3.92
N ASP A 78 -4.99 9.36 3.97
CA ASP A 78 -5.65 8.32 3.18
C ASP A 78 -6.81 7.73 3.98
N TYR A 79 -7.99 7.68 3.36
CA TYR A 79 -9.23 7.20 3.95
C TYR A 79 -9.84 6.12 3.06
N LEU A 80 -9.75 4.84 3.46
CA LEU A 80 -10.45 3.76 2.76
C LEU A 80 -11.93 3.81 3.09
N VAL A 81 -12.76 3.87 2.05
CA VAL A 81 -14.21 3.97 2.20
C VAL A 81 -14.83 2.58 2.31
N PHE A 82 -15.62 2.39 3.34
CA PHE A 82 -16.40 1.19 3.66
C PHE A 82 -17.84 1.59 4.00
N GLU A 83 -18.76 0.63 4.01
CA GLU A 83 -20.16 0.84 4.44
C GLU A 83 -20.24 1.55 5.82
N HIS A 84 -19.42 1.11 6.78
CA HIS A 84 -19.47 1.61 8.16
C HIS A 84 -18.93 3.03 8.35
N ASN A 85 -18.20 3.59 7.38
CA ASN A 85 -17.55 4.89 7.51
C ASN A 85 -17.89 5.89 6.38
N GLU A 86 -18.58 5.47 5.31
CA GLU A 86 -18.88 6.35 4.17
C GLU A 86 -19.69 7.61 4.55
N HIS A 87 -20.56 7.49 5.54
CA HIS A 87 -21.37 8.60 6.05
C HIS A 87 -20.52 9.70 6.73
N GLN A 88 -19.28 9.40 7.13
CA GLN A 88 -18.38 10.32 7.82
C GLN A 88 -17.44 11.08 6.86
N LEU A 89 -17.47 10.81 5.56
CA LEU A 89 -16.52 11.39 4.60
C LEU A 89 -16.43 12.93 4.67
N LYS A 90 -17.57 13.61 4.69
CA LYS A 90 -17.60 15.09 4.77
C LYS A 90 -16.98 15.60 6.06
N LEU A 91 -17.30 14.97 7.18
CA LEU A 91 -16.77 15.35 8.50
C LEU A 91 -15.25 15.05 8.57
N ALA A 92 -14.80 13.92 8.04
CA ALA A 92 -13.39 13.57 7.98
C ALA A 92 -12.61 14.56 7.10
N GLN A 93 -13.17 14.97 5.97
CA GLN A 93 -12.58 16.00 5.11
C GLN A 93 -12.47 17.36 5.80
N GLN A 94 -13.51 17.76 6.52
CA GLN A 94 -13.48 19.00 7.31
C GLN A 94 -12.43 18.91 8.42
N LEU A 95 -12.43 17.84 9.20
CA LEU A 95 -11.45 17.63 10.26
C LEU A 95 -10.01 17.59 9.71
N SER A 96 -9.81 17.04 8.51
CA SER A 96 -8.49 17.04 7.88
C SER A 96 -7.94 18.44 7.63
N LYS A 97 -8.81 19.38 7.20
CA LYS A 97 -8.46 20.79 7.01
C LYS A 97 -8.17 21.47 8.34
N GLU A 98 -9.01 21.25 9.35
CA GLU A 98 -8.84 21.81 10.69
C GLU A 98 -7.53 21.33 11.37
N LEU A 99 -7.13 20.09 11.12
CA LEU A 99 -5.88 19.53 11.62
C LEU A 99 -4.64 19.98 10.82
N GLY A 100 -4.83 20.58 9.63
CA GLY A 100 -3.74 21.05 8.79
C GLY A 100 -3.13 19.99 7.85
N PHE A 101 -3.88 18.94 7.49
CA PHE A 101 -3.44 18.05 6.44
C PHE A 101 -3.35 18.77 5.09
N VAL A 102 -2.28 18.52 4.34
CA VAL A 102 -2.10 19.11 3.00
C VAL A 102 -2.97 18.42 1.93
N GLU A 103 -3.47 17.21 2.21
CA GLU A 103 -4.28 16.44 1.27
C GLU A 103 -5.15 15.42 2.03
N PHE A 104 -6.43 15.31 1.65
CA PHE A 104 -7.36 14.27 2.08
C PHE A 104 -7.76 13.42 0.87
N ARG A 105 -7.55 12.11 0.93
CA ARG A 105 -7.76 11.19 -0.20
C ARG A 105 -8.70 10.05 0.19
N PRO A 106 -10.00 10.15 -0.11
CA PRO A 106 -10.89 9.01 -0.01
C PRO A 106 -10.55 8.00 -1.12
N LYS A 107 -10.47 6.73 -0.76
CA LYS A 107 -10.02 5.66 -1.65
C LYS A 107 -10.97 4.47 -1.63
N ALA A 108 -11.22 3.90 -2.80
CA ALA A 108 -11.79 2.57 -2.92
C ALA A 108 -10.79 1.49 -2.47
N THR A 109 -11.29 0.31 -2.13
CA THR A 109 -10.46 -0.85 -1.86
C THR A 109 -10.80 -2.01 -2.79
N SER A 110 -9.79 -2.66 -3.36
CA SER A 110 -9.94 -3.85 -4.21
C SER A 110 -10.09 -5.17 -3.41
N ARG A 111 -10.35 -5.09 -2.09
CA ARG A 111 -10.53 -6.28 -1.23
C ARG A 111 -11.83 -7.02 -1.48
N TYR A 112 -12.82 -6.34 -2.07
CA TYR A 112 -14.10 -6.91 -2.43
C TYR A 112 -14.08 -7.37 -3.88
N ILE A 113 -14.57 -8.58 -4.11
CA ILE A 113 -14.81 -9.15 -5.43
C ILE A 113 -16.21 -9.78 -5.42
N LYS A 114 -16.75 -10.12 -6.62
CA LYS A 114 -18.09 -10.68 -6.74
C LYS A 114 -18.30 -11.92 -5.88
N GLU A 115 -17.29 -12.79 -5.81
CA GLU A 115 -17.28 -14.03 -5.03
C GLU A 115 -17.01 -13.79 -3.53
N ARG A 116 -16.58 -12.58 -3.17
CA ARG A 116 -16.31 -12.18 -1.79
C ARG A 116 -16.83 -10.76 -1.54
N PRO A 117 -18.16 -10.61 -1.41
CA PRO A 117 -18.81 -9.31 -1.24
C PRO A 117 -18.61 -8.68 0.15
N ALA A 118 -18.02 -9.42 1.07
CA ALA A 118 -17.70 -8.95 2.42
C ALA A 118 -16.38 -9.55 2.87
N TRP A 119 -15.65 -8.83 3.73
CA TRP A 119 -14.36 -9.26 4.24
C TRP A 119 -14.36 -9.44 5.75
N GLN A 120 -14.05 -10.66 6.21
CA GLN A 120 -13.90 -10.96 7.63
C GLN A 120 -12.61 -10.36 8.19
N THR A 121 -12.71 -9.66 9.29
CA THR A 121 -11.56 -9.09 9.99
C THR A 121 -11.15 -9.94 11.17
N TYR A 122 -9.85 -10.05 11.37
CA TYR A 122 -9.26 -10.80 12.48
C TYR A 122 -8.29 -9.92 13.26
N TRP A 123 -8.26 -10.11 14.56
CA TRP A 123 -7.27 -9.51 15.45
C TRP A 123 -6.76 -10.55 16.44
N ARG A 124 -5.45 -10.75 16.46
CA ARG A 124 -4.81 -11.77 17.31
C ARG A 124 -5.44 -13.15 17.15
N GLY A 125 -5.70 -13.55 15.92
CA GLY A 125 -6.32 -14.85 15.58
C GLY A 125 -7.82 -14.99 15.83
N LYS A 126 -8.48 -13.98 16.44
CA LYS A 126 -9.93 -13.99 16.70
C LYS A 126 -10.68 -13.17 15.66
N GLN A 127 -11.77 -13.71 15.14
CA GLN A 127 -12.67 -12.97 14.26
C GLN A 127 -13.29 -11.79 15.03
N GLN A 128 -13.30 -10.61 14.41
CA GLN A 128 -13.74 -9.36 15.02
C GLN A 128 -15.01 -8.78 14.37
N GLY A 129 -15.25 -9.11 13.12
CA GLY A 129 -16.40 -8.57 12.40
C GLY A 129 -16.25 -8.72 10.88
N ILE A 130 -17.20 -8.13 10.19
CA ILE A 130 -17.31 -8.16 8.74
C ILE A 130 -17.24 -6.73 8.23
N LEU A 131 -16.37 -6.47 7.27
CA LEU A 131 -16.33 -5.22 6.50
C LEU A 131 -17.11 -5.42 5.20
N ARG A 132 -17.95 -4.45 4.86
CA ARG A 132 -18.71 -4.41 3.63
C ARG A 132 -18.24 -3.29 2.71
N PRO A 133 -18.40 -3.43 1.39
CA PRO A 133 -18.14 -2.32 0.47
C PRO A 133 -19.06 -1.14 0.79
N PRO A 134 -18.67 0.08 0.42
CA PRO A 134 -19.54 1.24 0.56
C PRO A 134 -20.75 1.12 -0.39
N ASN A 135 -21.86 1.79 -0.04
CA ASN A 135 -23.01 1.90 -0.93
C ASN A 135 -22.76 2.91 -2.07
N THR A 136 -21.90 3.88 -1.83
CA THR A 136 -21.53 4.89 -2.83
C THR A 136 -20.71 4.28 -3.96
N LEU A 137 -21.28 4.24 -5.18
CA LEU A 137 -20.74 3.56 -6.36
C LEU A 137 -19.31 3.99 -6.73
N GLN A 138 -18.99 5.27 -6.61
CA GLN A 138 -17.64 5.79 -6.94
C GLN A 138 -16.52 5.18 -6.09
N TYR A 139 -16.83 4.58 -4.94
CA TYR A 139 -15.86 3.91 -4.07
C TYR A 139 -15.97 2.38 -4.11
N GLN A 140 -16.84 1.84 -4.95
CA GLN A 140 -16.86 0.41 -5.23
C GLN A 140 -15.77 0.12 -6.26
N SER A 141 -14.93 -0.87 -5.97
CA SER A 141 -13.97 -1.34 -6.97
C SER A 141 -14.69 -2.22 -7.99
N GLU A 142 -14.42 -2.00 -9.26
CA GLU A 142 -14.84 -2.94 -10.29
C GLU A 142 -14.20 -4.31 -10.04
N VAL A 143 -15.00 -5.36 -10.24
CA VAL A 143 -14.53 -6.74 -10.18
C VAL A 143 -13.58 -6.96 -11.36
N VAL A 144 -12.30 -7.04 -11.08
CA VAL A 144 -11.33 -7.41 -12.11
C VAL A 144 -11.53 -8.91 -12.40
N ASN A 145 -11.90 -9.24 -13.62
CA ASN A 145 -11.91 -10.63 -14.09
C ASN A 145 -10.55 -11.28 -13.80
N ASN A 146 -10.58 -12.56 -13.37
CA ASN A 146 -9.39 -13.29 -12.98
C ASN A 146 -8.31 -13.26 -14.10
N PRO A 147 -7.22 -12.50 -13.96
CA PRO A 147 -6.22 -12.36 -15.01
C PRO A 147 -5.34 -13.61 -15.18
N LEU A 148 -5.49 -14.63 -14.31
CA LEU A 148 -4.71 -15.86 -14.38
C LEU A 148 -4.90 -16.62 -15.70
N LYS A 149 -6.15 -16.70 -16.18
CA LYS A 149 -6.47 -17.44 -17.41
C LYS A 149 -6.05 -16.75 -18.70
N ASP A 150 -5.91 -15.42 -18.65
CA ASP A 150 -5.69 -14.58 -19.83
C ASP A 150 -4.39 -13.76 -19.76
N ARG A 151 -3.46 -14.12 -18.86
CA ARG A 151 -2.23 -13.34 -18.63
C ARG A 151 -1.39 -13.13 -19.90
N HIS A 152 -1.38 -14.12 -20.80
CA HIS A 152 -0.67 -14.06 -22.08
C HIS A 152 -1.24 -13.00 -23.06
N LYS A 153 -2.51 -12.60 -22.89
CA LYS A 153 -3.19 -11.62 -23.76
C LYS A 153 -2.87 -10.17 -23.45
N PHE A 154 -2.17 -9.90 -22.35
CA PHE A 154 -1.90 -8.53 -21.92
C PHE A 154 -0.45 -8.15 -22.15
N ASP A 155 -0.24 -6.95 -22.69
CA ASP A 155 1.07 -6.34 -22.68
C ASP A 155 1.40 -5.78 -21.29
N ILE A 156 2.63 -5.96 -20.86
CA ILE A 156 3.10 -5.50 -19.56
C ILE A 156 3.76 -4.13 -19.71
N ASN A 157 3.25 -3.12 -18.97
CA ASN A 157 3.88 -1.82 -18.82
C ASN A 157 4.47 -1.71 -17.40
N PRO A 158 5.74 -2.09 -17.20
CA PRO A 158 6.30 -2.34 -15.88
C PRO A 158 6.58 -1.04 -15.14
N LYS A 159 5.76 -0.73 -14.15
CA LYS A 159 5.91 0.49 -13.32
C LYS A 159 7.24 0.52 -12.57
N CYS A 160 7.72 -0.63 -12.10
CA CYS A 160 9.01 -0.74 -11.41
C CYS A 160 10.20 -0.27 -12.28
N VAL A 161 10.21 -0.62 -13.58
CA VAL A 161 11.25 -0.16 -14.52
C VAL A 161 11.05 1.32 -14.84
N LYS A 162 9.83 1.72 -15.18
CA LYS A 162 9.50 3.12 -15.51
C LYS A 162 9.88 4.09 -14.39
N ASN A 163 9.59 3.70 -13.15
CA ASN A 163 9.83 4.51 -11.96
C ASN A 163 11.21 4.26 -11.34
N LYS A 164 11.99 3.30 -11.85
CA LYS A 164 13.28 2.86 -11.27
C LYS A 164 13.12 2.44 -9.80
N GLU A 165 12.07 1.66 -9.52
CA GLU A 165 11.71 1.23 -8.17
C GLU A 165 12.43 -0.07 -7.80
N ILE A 166 12.83 -0.16 -6.55
CA ILE A 166 13.16 -1.41 -5.87
C ILE A 166 12.41 -1.45 -4.53
N TYR A 167 12.00 -2.63 -4.13
CA TYR A 167 11.36 -2.88 -2.86
C TYR A 167 12.27 -3.72 -1.98
N VAL A 168 12.60 -3.21 -0.79
CA VAL A 168 13.38 -3.94 0.20
C VAL A 168 12.48 -4.30 1.37
N ALA A 169 12.29 -5.59 1.59
CA ALA A 169 11.52 -6.11 2.71
C ALA A 169 12.27 -5.93 4.04
N ALA A 170 11.55 -5.93 5.16
CA ALA A 170 12.14 -5.83 6.50
C ALA A 170 13.17 -6.95 6.80
N THR A 171 13.02 -8.09 6.16
CA THR A 171 13.93 -9.24 6.22
C THR A 171 15.24 -9.03 5.45
N GLY A 172 15.32 -8.03 4.56
CA GLY A 172 16.45 -7.76 3.68
C GLY A 172 16.28 -8.28 2.25
N HIS A 173 15.22 -9.02 1.98
CA HIS A 173 14.95 -9.50 0.61
C HIS A 173 14.55 -8.34 -0.31
N VAL A 174 15.07 -8.36 -1.53
CA VAL A 174 14.92 -7.31 -2.53
C VAL A 174 14.05 -7.79 -3.69
N PHE A 175 13.09 -6.95 -4.09
CA PHE A 175 12.13 -7.23 -5.16
C PHE A 175 11.99 -6.00 -6.07
N PRO A 176 11.57 -6.17 -7.33
CA PRO A 176 11.32 -5.04 -8.23
C PRO A 176 10.13 -4.17 -7.77
N CYS A 177 9.19 -4.74 -7.00
CA CYS A 177 8.06 -4.02 -6.43
C CYS A 177 7.46 -4.76 -5.22
N CYS A 178 6.63 -4.09 -4.44
CA CYS A 178 5.95 -4.68 -3.29
C CYS A 178 4.99 -5.83 -3.66
N TRP A 179 4.43 -5.83 -4.86
CA TRP A 179 3.52 -6.89 -5.32
C TRP A 179 4.26 -8.21 -5.55
N ALA A 180 5.47 -8.16 -6.11
CA ALA A 180 6.31 -9.36 -6.26
C ALA A 180 6.64 -9.99 -4.90
N HIS A 181 6.93 -9.18 -3.88
CA HIS A 181 7.10 -9.67 -2.51
C HIS A 181 5.81 -10.27 -1.95
N THR A 182 4.67 -9.59 -2.15
CA THR A 182 3.37 -10.06 -1.65
C THR A 182 2.99 -11.42 -2.24
N SER A 183 3.30 -11.68 -3.51
CA SER A 183 3.05 -12.96 -4.17
C SER A 183 3.77 -14.12 -3.50
N LEU A 184 4.93 -13.87 -2.87
CA LEU A 184 5.66 -14.92 -2.14
C LEU A 184 5.16 -15.14 -0.71
N VAL A 185 4.89 -14.06 0.02
CA VAL A 185 4.71 -14.12 1.47
C VAL A 185 3.27 -14.07 1.94
N SER A 186 2.34 -13.62 1.11
CA SER A 186 0.93 -13.53 1.50
C SER A 186 0.31 -14.92 1.56
N SER A 187 -0.35 -15.22 2.68
CA SER A 187 -1.14 -16.45 2.83
C SER A 187 -2.62 -16.27 2.46
N GLN A 188 -3.08 -15.03 2.30
CA GLN A 188 -4.53 -14.76 2.29
C GLN A 188 -5.12 -14.37 0.94
N ASN A 189 -4.36 -14.03 -0.07
CA ASN A 189 -4.93 -13.53 -1.34
C ASN A 189 -4.07 -13.92 -2.55
N VAL A 190 -3.25 -14.93 -2.40
CA VAL A 190 -2.30 -15.40 -3.41
C VAL A 190 -2.49 -16.89 -3.59
N SER A 191 -2.74 -17.34 -4.82
CA SER A 191 -2.86 -18.74 -5.14
C SER A 191 -1.52 -19.46 -4.98
N MET A 192 -1.57 -20.80 -4.85
CA MET A 192 -0.34 -21.61 -4.83
C MET A 192 0.41 -21.47 -6.15
N GLU A 193 -0.30 -21.44 -7.28
CA GLU A 193 0.27 -21.23 -8.61
C GLU A 193 1.04 -19.92 -8.72
N GLU A 194 0.48 -18.81 -8.24
CA GLU A 194 1.14 -17.51 -8.21
C GLU A 194 2.41 -17.52 -7.35
N LYS A 195 2.39 -18.23 -6.22
CA LYS A 195 3.58 -18.38 -5.36
C LYS A 195 4.67 -19.18 -6.05
N LEU A 196 4.33 -20.32 -6.66
CA LEU A 196 5.27 -21.18 -7.38
C LEU A 196 5.86 -20.44 -8.59
N ASP A 197 5.05 -19.68 -9.30
CA ASP A 197 5.49 -18.83 -10.42
C ASP A 197 6.57 -17.84 -9.96
N MET A 198 6.34 -17.11 -8.88
CA MET A 198 7.32 -16.18 -8.33
C MET A 198 8.55 -16.91 -7.77
N GLN A 199 8.37 -18.02 -7.05
CA GLN A 199 9.48 -18.79 -6.48
C GLN A 199 10.42 -19.36 -7.56
N SER A 200 9.89 -19.68 -8.75
CA SER A 200 10.71 -20.18 -9.86
C SER A 200 11.72 -19.16 -10.39
N MET A 201 11.48 -17.88 -10.18
CA MET A 201 12.30 -16.77 -10.70
C MET A 201 13.26 -16.19 -9.65
N VAL A 202 12.86 -16.16 -8.38
CA VAL A 202 13.65 -15.53 -7.32
C VAL A 202 14.93 -16.31 -7.03
N ARG A 203 16.07 -15.62 -7.02
CA ARG A 203 17.38 -16.16 -6.69
C ARG A 203 18.04 -15.21 -5.68
N GLU A 204 18.98 -15.67 -4.91
CA GLU A 204 19.93 -14.94 -4.02
C GLU A 204 19.58 -13.47 -3.73
N ASN A 205 18.32 -13.20 -3.33
CA ASN A 205 17.78 -11.84 -3.28
C ASN A 205 17.84 -11.18 -1.89
N ASN A 206 18.60 -11.74 -0.94
CA ASN A 206 18.75 -11.12 0.38
C ASN A 206 19.97 -10.20 0.41
N ALA A 207 19.74 -8.88 0.39
CA ALA A 207 20.80 -7.88 0.37
C ALA A 207 21.71 -7.89 1.61
N LYS A 208 21.28 -8.49 2.73
CA LYS A 208 22.12 -8.65 3.93
C LYS A 208 23.18 -9.74 3.73
N GLU A 209 22.90 -10.72 2.88
CA GLU A 209 23.76 -11.86 2.63
C GLU A 209 24.68 -11.62 1.45
N VAL A 210 24.14 -11.10 0.34
CA VAL A 210 24.85 -11.01 -0.93
C VAL A 210 25.13 -9.55 -1.39
N GLY A 211 24.67 -8.55 -0.65
CA GLY A 211 24.74 -7.15 -1.04
C GLY A 211 23.62 -6.76 -2.03
N ILE A 212 23.37 -5.44 -2.15
CA ILE A 212 22.24 -4.93 -2.94
C ILE A 212 22.37 -5.21 -4.43
N PHE A 213 23.56 -5.09 -5.01
CA PHE A 213 23.77 -5.30 -6.43
C PHE A 213 23.53 -6.74 -6.85
N LYS A 214 24.06 -7.69 -6.10
CA LYS A 214 23.80 -9.12 -6.34
C LYS A 214 22.33 -9.46 -6.12
N ALA A 215 21.70 -8.89 -5.10
CA ALA A 215 20.32 -9.16 -4.75
C ALA A 215 19.29 -8.66 -5.78
N ILE A 216 19.66 -7.84 -6.74
CA ILE A 216 18.78 -7.38 -7.83
C ILE A 216 18.96 -8.13 -9.15
N GLU A 217 20.03 -8.92 -9.31
CA GLU A 217 20.33 -9.63 -10.58
C GLU A 217 19.20 -10.53 -11.08
N TRP A 218 18.43 -11.14 -10.16
CA TRP A 218 17.31 -12.00 -10.55
C TRP A 218 16.16 -11.23 -11.24
N PHE A 219 16.18 -9.87 -11.22
CA PHE A 219 15.14 -9.09 -11.90
C PHE A 219 15.15 -9.34 -13.41
N ASP A 220 16.30 -9.69 -13.97
CA ASP A 220 16.43 -9.99 -15.40
C ASP A 220 15.56 -11.20 -15.78
N SER A 221 15.55 -12.27 -14.97
CA SER A 221 14.71 -13.43 -15.21
C SER A 221 13.19 -13.11 -15.18
N LEU A 222 12.78 -12.09 -14.45
CA LEU A 222 11.41 -11.58 -14.48
C LEU A 222 11.14 -10.80 -15.78
N THR A 223 12.09 -9.96 -16.21
CA THR A 223 11.91 -9.10 -17.38
C THR A 223 11.93 -9.88 -18.69
N GLU A 224 12.73 -10.92 -18.78
CA GLU A 224 12.80 -11.82 -19.95
C GLU A 224 11.45 -12.48 -20.25
N ARG A 225 10.65 -12.77 -19.23
CA ARG A 225 9.33 -13.39 -19.39
C ARG A 225 8.23 -12.43 -19.82
N TRP A 226 8.42 -11.11 -19.79
CA TRP A 226 7.34 -10.16 -20.12
C TRP A 226 6.82 -10.25 -21.54
N ASN A 227 7.66 -10.66 -22.48
CA ASN A 227 7.33 -10.79 -23.92
C ASN A 227 7.05 -12.24 -24.33
N THR A 228 6.96 -13.17 -23.38
CA THR A 228 6.66 -14.57 -23.63
C THR A 228 5.18 -14.89 -23.33
N GLU A 229 4.71 -16.07 -23.72
CA GLU A 229 3.40 -16.56 -23.31
C GLU A 229 3.34 -16.84 -21.80
N ASP A 230 4.48 -17.16 -21.17
CA ASP A 230 4.62 -17.42 -19.75
C ASP A 230 4.93 -16.16 -18.94
N LYS A 231 4.16 -15.11 -19.16
CA LYS A 231 4.31 -13.84 -18.44
C LYS A 231 4.08 -14.01 -16.94
N PRO A 232 4.90 -13.39 -16.08
CA PRO A 232 4.70 -13.45 -14.64
C PRO A 232 3.30 -12.97 -14.27
N TYR A 233 2.55 -13.80 -13.54
CA TYR A 233 1.17 -13.51 -13.16
C TYR A 233 1.02 -12.13 -12.51
N ILE A 234 1.86 -11.86 -11.51
CA ILE A 234 1.75 -10.59 -10.78
C ILE A 234 2.00 -9.36 -11.66
N CYS A 235 2.90 -9.46 -12.64
CA CYS A 235 3.14 -8.39 -13.60
C CYS A 235 1.94 -8.19 -14.51
N SER A 236 1.36 -9.26 -15.04
CA SER A 236 0.13 -9.22 -15.84
C SER A 236 -1.06 -8.66 -15.04
N ALA A 237 -1.18 -9.02 -13.76
CA ALA A 237 -2.26 -8.57 -12.89
C ALA A 237 -2.15 -7.09 -12.47
N LYS A 238 -0.93 -6.56 -12.35
CA LYS A 238 -0.69 -5.22 -11.76
C LYS A 238 -0.15 -4.19 -12.74
N CYS A 239 0.42 -4.63 -13.87
CA CYS A 239 1.09 -3.78 -14.83
C CYS A 239 0.58 -3.96 -16.27
N ASN A 240 -0.60 -4.57 -16.49
CA ASN A 240 -1.17 -4.64 -17.83
C ASN A 240 -1.71 -3.27 -18.31
N ILE A 241 -1.66 -3.03 -19.61
CA ILE A 241 -2.04 -1.74 -20.22
C ILE A 241 -3.54 -1.45 -20.02
N LYS A 242 -4.40 -2.47 -20.01
CA LYS A 242 -5.86 -2.29 -19.84
C LYS A 242 -6.26 -1.79 -18.45
N GLN A 243 -5.43 -2.01 -17.42
CA GLN A 243 -5.70 -1.48 -16.07
C GLN A 243 -5.33 0.00 -15.91
N ASP A 244 -4.56 0.59 -16.80
CA ASP A 244 -4.29 2.04 -16.78
C ASP A 244 -5.53 2.88 -17.18
N THR A 245 -6.58 2.25 -17.74
CA THR A 245 -7.88 2.91 -18.02
C THR A 245 -8.79 3.00 -16.78
N VAL A 246 -8.55 2.22 -15.74
CA VAL A 246 -9.20 2.38 -14.44
C VAL A 246 -8.35 3.30 -13.58
N LYS A 247 -8.19 4.54 -14.01
CA LYS A 247 -7.75 5.60 -13.12
C LYS A 247 -8.82 5.71 -12.04
N LEU A 248 -8.49 5.30 -10.81
CA LEU A 248 -9.14 5.82 -9.63
C LEU A 248 -9.11 7.36 -9.80
N GLN A 249 -10.24 7.95 -10.17
CA GLN A 249 -10.36 9.41 -10.23
C GLN A 249 -10.13 9.90 -8.81
N TYR A 250 -8.92 10.36 -8.57
CA TYR A 250 -8.66 11.17 -7.40
C TYR A 250 -9.43 12.47 -7.62
N VAL A 251 -10.52 12.63 -6.87
CA VAL A 251 -11.24 13.91 -6.84
C VAL A 251 -10.28 14.89 -6.16
N SER A 252 -9.75 15.79 -6.98
CA SER A 252 -8.97 16.97 -6.57
C SER A 252 -9.78 17.89 -5.65
#